data_3549306a90476efb728cfcfe669f6931
#
_entry.id   3549306a90476efb728cfcfe669f6931
#
_cell.length_a   1.000
_cell.length_b   1.000
_cell.length_c   1.000
_cell.angle_alpha   90.00
_cell.angle_beta   90.00
_cell.angle_gamma   90.00
#
_symmetry.space_group_name_H-M   'P 1'
#
loop_
_entity.id
_entity.type
_entity.pdbx_description
1 polymer ?
#
loop_
_entity_poly.entity_id
_entity_poly.type
_entity_poly.pdbx_seq_one_letter_code
_entity_poly.pdbx_strand_id
1 'polypeptide(L)'
;MKKRIAVLVSGGGTNLQALLDAEKNGIIKSGEICLVVSNKADAYALARAKNSNVETAVIEKKNYDSKEAFEDAIVSLLTEKKIDIIVLAGFMVILSESFTKKYPERIINVHPSLIPSFCGEGFYGLHVHEAALSYGVKVTGATVHFVNEIPDGGKIIMQKAVEIKEGDTPEVLQKRVMEEAEWKILPLSVEKVASELEV
;
A
#
# COMPACT_ATOMS: atom_id res chain seq x y z
N MET A 1 -23.55 -4.30 -1.27
CA MET A 1 -22.54 -5.25 -1.81
C MET A 1 -21.18 -4.89 -1.21
N LYS A 2 -20.27 -5.86 -1.04
CA LYS A 2 -18.89 -5.57 -0.64
C LYS A 2 -18.17 -4.81 -1.75
N LYS A 3 -17.30 -3.86 -1.38
CA LYS A 3 -16.44 -3.14 -2.32
C LYS A 3 -15.33 -4.05 -2.82
N ARG A 4 -15.06 -4.04 -4.11
CA ARG A 4 -14.02 -4.86 -4.74
C ARG A 4 -12.66 -4.17 -4.62
N ILE A 5 -11.71 -4.84 -3.98
CA ILE A 5 -10.39 -4.30 -3.67
C ILE A 5 -9.33 -4.98 -4.52
N ALA A 6 -8.50 -4.17 -5.19
CA ALA A 6 -7.25 -4.63 -5.77
C ALA A 6 -6.06 -4.19 -4.91
N VAL A 7 -5.09 -5.08 -4.71
CA VAL A 7 -3.84 -4.76 -4.02
C VAL A 7 -2.69 -4.81 -5.01
N LEU A 8 -1.96 -3.70 -5.15
CA LEU A 8 -0.79 -3.57 -6.01
C LEU A 8 0.48 -3.77 -5.18
N VAL A 9 1.38 -4.62 -5.66
CA VAL A 9 2.59 -5.07 -4.93
C VAL A 9 3.82 -5.09 -5.83
N SER A 10 5.03 -5.06 -5.22
CA SER A 10 6.31 -5.21 -5.96
C SER A 10 7.27 -6.22 -5.35
N GLY A 11 6.96 -6.82 -4.19
CA GLY A 11 7.93 -7.62 -3.45
C GLY A 11 7.33 -8.67 -2.51
N GLY A 12 7.81 -8.70 -1.27
CA GLY A 12 7.51 -9.75 -0.28
C GLY A 12 6.04 -9.84 0.16
N GLY A 13 5.29 -8.74 0.13
CA GLY A 13 3.85 -8.70 0.39
C GLY A 13 3.46 -8.87 1.85
N THR A 14 4.24 -8.36 2.80
CA THR A 14 3.90 -8.43 4.23
C THR A 14 2.64 -7.63 4.55
N ASN A 15 2.48 -6.44 3.97
CA ASN A 15 1.26 -5.64 4.06
C ASN A 15 0.06 -6.31 3.36
N LEU A 16 0.29 -6.98 2.22
CA LEU A 16 -0.75 -7.81 1.60
C LEU A 16 -1.21 -8.93 2.55
N GLN A 17 -0.27 -9.62 3.22
CA GLN A 17 -0.62 -10.66 4.18
C GLN A 17 -1.49 -10.11 5.31
N ALA A 18 -1.11 -8.95 5.86
CA ALA A 18 -1.90 -8.31 6.91
C ALA A 18 -3.34 -7.99 6.45
N LEU A 19 -3.52 -7.57 5.20
CA LEU A 19 -4.84 -7.34 4.60
C LEU A 19 -5.65 -8.64 4.46
N LEU A 20 -5.03 -9.70 3.93
CA LEU A 20 -5.67 -11.01 3.75
C LEU A 20 -6.10 -11.63 5.09
N ASP A 21 -5.23 -11.54 6.10
CA ASP A 21 -5.54 -12.01 7.45
C ASP A 21 -6.66 -11.19 8.10
N ALA A 22 -6.67 -9.87 7.88
CA ALA A 22 -7.70 -8.98 8.38
C ALA A 22 -9.08 -9.24 7.75
N GLU A 23 -9.12 -9.55 6.45
CA GLU A 23 -10.35 -9.96 5.77
C GLU A 23 -10.87 -11.28 6.34
N LYS A 24 -10.00 -12.29 6.44
CA LYS A 24 -10.34 -13.61 7.01
C LYS A 24 -10.85 -13.51 8.45
N ASN A 25 -10.27 -12.61 9.25
CA ASN A 25 -10.64 -12.39 10.64
C ASN A 25 -11.82 -11.42 10.82
N GLY A 26 -12.43 -10.94 9.74
CA GLY A 26 -13.61 -10.08 9.77
C GLY A 26 -13.32 -8.65 10.26
N ILE A 27 -12.09 -8.17 10.13
CA ILE A 27 -11.73 -6.75 10.32
C ILE A 27 -12.17 -5.97 9.08
N ILE A 28 -11.86 -6.48 7.88
CA ILE A 28 -12.38 -5.95 6.61
C ILE A 28 -13.70 -6.66 6.33
N LYS A 29 -14.81 -5.96 6.50
CA LYS A 29 -16.19 -6.47 6.33
C LYS A 29 -16.88 -5.89 5.10
N SER A 30 -16.61 -4.61 4.83
CA SER A 30 -17.23 -3.82 3.76
C SER A 30 -16.55 -3.99 2.41
N GLY A 31 -15.36 -4.59 2.39
CA GLY A 31 -14.57 -4.89 1.20
C GLY A 31 -14.28 -6.37 1.01
N GLU A 32 -13.82 -6.72 -0.20
CA GLU A 32 -13.34 -8.04 -0.59
C GLU A 32 -12.08 -7.89 -1.45
N ILE A 33 -10.98 -8.52 -1.04
CA ILE A 33 -9.73 -8.52 -1.80
C ILE A 33 -9.86 -9.55 -2.92
N CYS A 34 -10.14 -9.09 -4.12
CA CYS A 34 -10.44 -9.96 -5.26
C CYS A 34 -9.34 -10.02 -6.31
N LEU A 35 -8.33 -9.13 -6.24
CA LEU A 35 -7.25 -9.07 -7.21
C LEU A 35 -5.94 -8.62 -6.56
N VAL A 36 -4.83 -9.27 -6.90
CA VAL A 36 -3.48 -8.81 -6.58
C VAL A 36 -2.71 -8.62 -7.86
N VAL A 37 -2.21 -7.42 -8.10
CA VAL A 37 -1.42 -7.07 -9.28
C VAL A 37 0.02 -6.83 -8.86
N SER A 38 0.98 -7.50 -9.51
CA SER A 38 2.40 -7.25 -9.32
C SER A 38 3.04 -6.69 -10.58
N ASN A 39 3.96 -5.73 -10.40
CA ASN A 39 4.84 -5.27 -11.47
C ASN A 39 6.13 -6.10 -11.60
N LYS A 40 6.22 -7.23 -10.87
CA LYS A 40 7.32 -8.19 -10.92
C LYS A 40 6.78 -9.61 -10.87
N ALA A 41 7.22 -10.46 -11.81
CA ALA A 41 6.77 -11.84 -11.90
C ALA A 41 7.24 -12.71 -10.71
N ASP A 42 8.37 -12.37 -10.11
CA ASP A 42 9.02 -13.06 -8.99
C ASP A 42 8.59 -12.55 -7.61
N ALA A 43 7.63 -11.63 -7.52
CA ALA A 43 7.15 -11.11 -6.25
C ALA A 43 6.50 -12.19 -5.39
N TYR A 44 7.04 -12.43 -4.20
CA TYR A 44 6.50 -13.43 -3.25
C TYR A 44 5.05 -13.12 -2.83
N ALA A 45 4.64 -11.87 -2.91
CA ALA A 45 3.25 -11.45 -2.72
C ALA A 45 2.25 -12.24 -3.57
N LEU A 46 2.63 -12.66 -4.79
CA LEU A 46 1.79 -13.46 -5.67
C LEU A 46 1.52 -14.87 -5.08
N ALA A 47 2.53 -15.47 -4.43
CA ALA A 47 2.35 -16.74 -3.72
C ALA A 47 1.39 -16.60 -2.53
N ARG A 48 1.49 -15.50 -1.77
CA ARG A 48 0.55 -15.21 -0.66
C ARG A 48 -0.89 -15.09 -1.15
N ALA A 49 -1.11 -14.34 -2.25
CA ALA A 49 -2.44 -14.18 -2.85
C ALA A 49 -3.01 -15.54 -3.31
N LYS A 50 -2.23 -16.34 -4.02
CA LYS A 50 -2.64 -17.69 -4.48
C LYS A 50 -2.99 -18.61 -3.31
N ASN A 51 -2.21 -18.60 -2.22
CA ASN A 51 -2.49 -19.39 -1.02
C ASN A 51 -3.78 -18.95 -0.31
N SER A 52 -4.24 -17.73 -0.57
CA SER A 52 -5.52 -17.19 -0.06
C SER A 52 -6.64 -17.26 -1.11
N ASN A 53 -6.45 -17.98 -2.24
CA ASN A 53 -7.40 -18.09 -3.35
C ASN A 53 -7.80 -16.75 -3.99
N VAL A 54 -6.91 -15.74 -3.95
CA VAL A 54 -7.12 -14.45 -4.60
C VAL A 54 -6.51 -14.47 -6.01
N GLU A 55 -7.25 -13.94 -6.98
CA GLU A 55 -6.79 -13.82 -8.38
C GLU A 55 -5.51 -12.96 -8.45
N THR A 56 -4.57 -13.37 -9.30
CA THR A 56 -3.30 -12.65 -9.46
C THR A 56 -3.06 -12.27 -10.90
N ALA A 57 -2.47 -11.10 -11.12
CA ALA A 57 -1.99 -10.66 -12.43
C ALA A 57 -0.55 -10.11 -12.32
N VAL A 58 0.19 -10.23 -13.40
CA VAL A 58 1.54 -9.66 -13.52
C VAL A 58 1.55 -8.68 -14.69
N ILE A 59 1.87 -7.42 -14.40
CA ILE A 59 1.99 -6.35 -15.39
C ILE A 59 3.35 -5.69 -15.18
N GLU A 60 4.35 -6.08 -15.96
CA GLU A 60 5.73 -5.60 -15.81
C GLU A 60 5.97 -4.39 -16.71
N LYS A 61 6.47 -3.29 -16.15
CA LYS A 61 6.77 -2.05 -16.90
C LYS A 61 7.65 -2.27 -18.11
N LYS A 62 8.60 -3.22 -18.05
CA LYS A 62 9.53 -3.52 -19.16
C LYS A 62 8.85 -4.04 -20.43
N ASN A 63 7.59 -4.48 -20.35
CA ASN A 63 6.81 -5.02 -21.46
C ASN A 63 6.00 -3.93 -22.20
N TYR A 64 6.17 -2.66 -21.84
CA TYR A 64 5.42 -1.54 -22.40
C TYR A 64 6.39 -0.43 -22.85
N ASP A 65 6.06 0.21 -23.97
CA ASP A 65 6.90 1.24 -24.59
C ASP A 65 6.92 2.56 -23.80
N SER A 66 5.93 2.79 -22.92
CA SER A 66 5.85 4.00 -22.09
C SER A 66 5.26 3.71 -20.72
N LYS A 67 5.39 4.68 -19.80
CA LYS A 67 4.75 4.65 -18.48
C LYS A 67 3.23 4.66 -18.63
N GLU A 68 2.73 5.46 -19.54
CA GLU A 68 1.29 5.60 -19.84
C GLU A 68 0.71 4.26 -20.30
N ALA A 69 1.36 3.58 -21.27
CA ALA A 69 0.91 2.26 -21.75
C ALA A 69 0.89 1.20 -20.65
N PHE A 70 1.89 1.21 -19.76
CA PHE A 70 1.92 0.36 -18.59
C PHE A 70 0.77 0.65 -17.61
N GLU A 71 0.53 1.92 -17.31
CA GLU A 71 -0.54 2.32 -16.42
C GLU A 71 -1.93 2.06 -17.03
N ASP A 72 -2.12 2.26 -18.33
CA ASP A 72 -3.36 1.95 -19.03
C ASP A 72 -3.67 0.44 -19.02
N ALA A 73 -2.66 -0.41 -19.08
CA ALA A 73 -2.84 -1.85 -18.91
C ALA A 73 -3.36 -2.20 -17.50
N ILE A 74 -2.84 -1.54 -16.45
CA ILE A 74 -3.35 -1.70 -15.08
C ILE A 74 -4.80 -1.19 -15.00
N VAL A 75 -5.09 0.01 -15.51
CA VAL A 75 -6.44 0.60 -15.52
C VAL A 75 -7.44 -0.31 -16.24
N SER A 76 -7.05 -0.87 -17.39
CA SER A 76 -7.91 -1.78 -18.16
C SER A 76 -8.29 -3.01 -17.34
N LEU A 77 -7.32 -3.62 -16.66
CA LEU A 77 -7.56 -4.78 -15.80
C LEU A 77 -8.44 -4.41 -14.59
N LEU A 78 -8.16 -3.28 -13.93
CA LEU A 78 -8.96 -2.81 -12.80
C LEU A 78 -10.42 -2.56 -13.20
N THR A 79 -10.64 -2.00 -14.40
CA THR A 79 -11.96 -1.74 -14.97
C THR A 79 -12.69 -3.04 -15.30
N GLU A 80 -12.02 -3.99 -15.98
CA GLU A 80 -12.57 -5.32 -16.29
C GLU A 80 -13.03 -6.03 -15.02
N LYS A 81 -12.20 -5.97 -13.97
CA LYS A 81 -12.49 -6.58 -12.67
C LYS A 81 -13.43 -5.76 -11.79
N LYS A 82 -13.90 -4.61 -12.26
CA LYS A 82 -14.82 -3.69 -11.54
C LYS A 82 -14.29 -3.36 -10.14
N ILE A 83 -13.04 -2.91 -10.07
CA ILE A 83 -12.38 -2.57 -8.81
C ILE A 83 -12.88 -1.23 -8.31
N ASP A 84 -13.28 -1.17 -7.04
CA ASP A 84 -13.75 0.04 -6.36
C ASP A 84 -12.60 0.75 -5.64
N ILE A 85 -11.70 -0.01 -5.01
CA ILE A 85 -10.60 0.50 -4.17
C ILE A 85 -9.29 -0.15 -4.59
N ILE A 86 -8.24 0.65 -4.65
CA ILE A 86 -6.88 0.22 -4.94
C ILE A 86 -6.03 0.42 -3.68
N VAL A 87 -5.29 -0.60 -3.26
CA VAL A 87 -4.35 -0.50 -2.15
C VAL A 87 -2.93 -0.71 -2.65
N LEU A 88 -2.06 0.26 -2.41
CA LEU A 88 -0.63 0.14 -2.68
C LEU A 88 0.04 -0.48 -1.44
N ALA A 89 0.46 -1.73 -1.55
CA ALA A 89 1.10 -2.48 -0.46
C ALA A 89 2.56 -2.79 -0.83
N GLY A 90 3.42 -1.77 -0.76
CA GLY A 90 4.79 -1.85 -1.22
C GLY A 90 4.89 -1.89 -2.76
N PHE A 91 4.06 -1.12 -3.44
CA PHE A 91 4.12 -0.94 -4.89
C PHE A 91 5.11 0.18 -5.23
N MET A 92 6.26 -0.20 -5.82
CA MET A 92 7.42 0.67 -6.01
C MET A 92 7.36 1.51 -7.30
N VAL A 93 6.16 1.84 -7.78
CA VAL A 93 5.95 2.69 -8.94
C VAL A 93 5.16 3.92 -8.52
N ILE A 94 5.70 5.10 -8.79
CA ILE A 94 4.98 6.37 -8.62
C ILE A 94 3.95 6.46 -9.75
N LEU A 95 2.68 6.48 -9.39
CA LEU A 95 1.57 6.60 -10.34
C LEU A 95 1.50 8.01 -10.92
N SER A 96 1.09 8.13 -12.17
CA SER A 96 0.89 9.42 -12.83
C SER A 96 -0.35 10.15 -12.33
N GLU A 97 -0.40 11.45 -12.58
CA GLU A 97 -1.59 12.27 -12.34
C GLU A 97 -2.80 11.75 -13.12
N SER A 98 -2.60 11.30 -14.36
CA SER A 98 -3.67 10.75 -15.20
C SER A 98 -4.26 9.46 -14.63
N PHE A 99 -3.43 8.64 -13.96
CA PHE A 99 -3.89 7.45 -13.25
C PHE A 99 -4.67 7.82 -11.99
N THR A 100 -4.10 8.67 -11.13
CA THR A 100 -4.71 9.02 -9.84
C THR A 100 -6.03 9.76 -9.99
N LYS A 101 -6.18 10.60 -11.02
CA LYS A 101 -7.43 11.29 -11.35
C LYS A 101 -8.59 10.37 -11.77
N LYS A 102 -8.28 9.13 -12.26
CA LYS A 102 -9.33 8.14 -12.58
C LYS A 102 -9.95 7.52 -11.31
N TYR A 103 -9.27 7.61 -10.16
CA TYR A 103 -9.67 6.98 -8.91
C TYR A 103 -9.59 7.96 -7.72
N PRO A 104 -10.32 9.09 -7.75
CA PRO A 104 -10.25 10.11 -6.69
C PRO A 104 -10.71 9.52 -5.35
N GLU A 105 -9.86 9.67 -4.31
CA GLU A 105 -10.08 9.10 -2.95
C GLU A 105 -10.39 7.60 -2.94
N ARG A 106 -9.83 6.84 -3.91
CA ARG A 106 -9.98 5.38 -4.02
C ARG A 106 -8.65 4.63 -4.04
N ILE A 107 -7.52 5.34 -4.05
CA ILE A 107 -6.19 4.74 -3.97
C ILE A 107 -5.64 5.02 -2.58
N ILE A 108 -5.27 3.96 -1.87
CA ILE A 108 -4.77 3.99 -0.50
C ILE A 108 -3.31 3.52 -0.50
N ASN A 109 -2.43 4.24 0.18
CA ASN A 109 -1.04 3.83 0.40
C ASN A 109 -0.70 3.81 1.89
N VAL A 110 0.21 2.94 2.28
CA VAL A 110 0.85 2.96 3.59
C VAL A 110 2.31 3.37 3.44
N HIS A 111 2.71 4.41 4.17
CA HIS A 111 4.06 4.92 4.21
C HIS A 111 4.65 4.74 5.62
N PRO A 112 5.89 4.24 5.79
CA PRO A 112 6.45 3.84 7.09
C PRO A 112 7.05 5.01 7.87
N SER A 113 6.38 6.18 7.86
CA SER A 113 6.69 7.32 8.71
C SER A 113 5.43 8.07 9.14
N LEU A 114 5.59 9.04 10.03
CA LEU A 114 4.54 10.01 10.37
C LEU A 114 4.64 11.19 9.40
N ILE A 115 3.94 11.15 8.28
CA ILE A 115 3.87 12.26 7.31
C ILE A 115 3.47 13.54 8.05
N PRO A 116 4.14 14.70 7.81
CA PRO A 116 5.03 15.00 6.68
C PRO A 116 6.52 14.71 6.89
N SER A 117 6.93 13.98 7.92
CA SER A 117 8.34 13.65 8.17
C SER A 117 8.77 12.44 7.35
N PHE A 118 10.00 12.47 6.81
CA PHE A 118 10.64 11.34 6.10
C PHE A 118 9.75 10.70 5.02
N CYS A 119 9.16 11.54 4.17
CA CYS A 119 8.26 11.13 3.10
C CYS A 119 8.58 11.86 1.79
N GLY A 120 7.94 11.46 0.70
CA GLY A 120 8.17 12.00 -0.63
C GLY A 120 9.29 11.29 -1.39
N GLU A 121 9.80 11.95 -2.43
CA GLU A 121 10.80 11.37 -3.32
C GLU A 121 12.06 10.93 -2.59
N GLY A 122 12.51 9.69 -2.82
CA GLY A 122 13.69 9.10 -2.18
C GLY A 122 13.44 8.41 -0.84
N PHE A 123 12.28 8.59 -0.21
CA PHE A 123 11.94 7.94 1.05
C PHE A 123 11.12 6.66 0.82
N TYR A 124 11.79 5.51 0.81
CA TYR A 124 11.16 4.19 0.67
C TYR A 124 11.99 3.10 1.37
N GLY A 125 11.35 2.01 1.74
CA GLY A 125 12.02 0.84 2.34
C GLY A 125 12.83 1.21 3.59
N LEU A 126 14.09 0.78 3.66
CA LEU A 126 14.97 1.05 4.80
C LEU A 126 15.40 2.51 4.89
N HIS A 127 15.47 3.25 3.78
CA HIS A 127 15.90 4.66 3.77
C HIS A 127 15.08 5.55 4.70
N VAL A 128 13.80 5.26 4.87
CA VAL A 128 12.93 5.98 5.81
C VAL A 128 13.42 5.83 7.25
N HIS A 129 13.76 4.59 7.64
CA HIS A 129 14.20 4.27 9.00
C HIS A 129 15.63 4.74 9.27
N GLU A 130 16.52 4.62 8.27
CA GLU A 130 17.88 5.19 8.31
C GLU A 130 17.82 6.71 8.55
N ALA A 131 16.97 7.42 7.81
CA ALA A 131 16.82 8.87 7.95
C ALA A 131 16.27 9.25 9.33
N ALA A 132 15.25 8.53 9.83
CA ALA A 132 14.67 8.76 11.15
C ALA A 132 15.71 8.57 12.28
N LEU A 133 16.48 7.49 12.21
CA LEU A 133 17.56 7.21 13.18
C LEU A 133 18.68 8.24 13.09
N SER A 134 19.12 8.57 11.88
CA SER A 134 20.17 9.57 11.64
C SER A 134 19.79 10.96 12.13
N TYR A 135 18.52 11.36 11.95
CA TYR A 135 18.00 12.63 12.43
C TYR A 135 17.89 12.66 13.96
N GLY A 136 17.75 11.49 14.59
CA GLY A 136 17.67 11.36 16.06
C GLY A 136 16.28 11.58 16.64
N VAL A 137 15.21 11.46 15.84
CA VAL A 137 13.83 11.52 16.35
C VAL A 137 13.58 10.40 17.35
N LYS A 138 12.72 10.62 18.33
CA LYS A 138 12.40 9.62 19.36
C LYS A 138 11.12 8.84 19.04
N VAL A 139 10.34 9.36 18.09
CA VAL A 139 9.08 8.75 17.65
C VAL A 139 9.03 8.77 16.13
N THR A 140 8.67 7.65 15.55
CA THR A 140 8.33 7.46 14.14
C THR A 140 6.96 6.79 14.05
N GLY A 141 6.63 6.09 12.99
CA GLY A 141 5.38 5.38 12.86
C GLY A 141 5.03 5.03 11.43
N ALA A 142 3.73 4.92 11.17
CA ALA A 142 3.21 4.74 9.83
C ALA A 142 2.02 5.66 9.58
N THR A 143 1.85 6.01 8.31
CA THR A 143 0.73 6.80 7.80
C THR A 143 0.03 6.05 6.69
N VAL A 144 -1.29 5.92 6.78
CA VAL A 144 -2.14 5.52 5.67
C VAL A 144 -2.82 6.76 5.12
N HIS A 145 -2.72 6.96 3.81
CA HIS A 145 -3.23 8.15 3.15
C HIS A 145 -3.82 7.82 1.77
N PHE A 146 -4.66 8.70 1.26
CA PHE A 146 -5.07 8.67 -0.14
C PHE A 146 -3.90 9.08 -1.03
N VAL A 147 -3.83 8.48 -2.22
CA VAL A 147 -2.79 8.78 -3.21
C VAL A 147 -3.30 9.81 -4.20
N ASN A 148 -2.49 10.84 -4.44
CA ASN A 148 -2.65 11.83 -5.48
C ASN A 148 -1.37 11.92 -6.34
N GLU A 149 -1.22 12.97 -7.14
CA GLU A 149 -0.06 13.20 -8.01
C GLU A 149 1.24 13.54 -7.27
N ILE A 150 1.12 13.93 -5.99
CA ILE A 150 2.28 14.27 -5.15
C ILE A 150 2.66 13.02 -4.35
N PRO A 151 3.90 12.52 -4.46
CA PRO A 151 4.36 11.40 -3.63
C PRO A 151 4.11 11.67 -2.14
N ASP A 152 3.40 10.76 -1.49
CA ASP A 152 2.97 10.83 -0.09
C ASP A 152 2.19 12.10 0.31
N GLY A 153 1.66 12.86 -0.67
CA GLY A 153 1.03 14.17 -0.46
C GLY A 153 -0.48 14.16 -0.28
N GLY A 154 -1.14 13.00 -0.41
CA GLY A 154 -2.59 12.90 -0.30
C GLY A 154 -3.11 12.97 1.14
N LYS A 155 -4.42 13.16 1.28
CA LYS A 155 -5.12 13.28 2.57
C LYS A 155 -4.88 12.06 3.45
N ILE A 156 -4.47 12.30 4.68
CA ILE A 156 -4.22 11.26 5.68
C ILE A 156 -5.54 10.62 6.13
N ILE A 157 -5.56 9.29 6.15
CA ILE A 157 -6.69 8.49 6.64
C ILE A 157 -6.44 8.09 8.10
N MET A 158 -5.24 7.58 8.40
CA MET A 158 -4.87 7.13 9.74
C MET A 158 -3.36 7.20 9.95
N GLN A 159 -2.95 7.49 11.18
CA GLN A 159 -1.54 7.45 11.60
C GLN A 159 -1.42 6.69 12.91
N LYS A 160 -0.25 6.04 13.09
CA LYS A 160 0.10 5.39 14.33
C LYS A 160 1.57 5.61 14.65
N ALA A 161 1.81 6.17 15.83
CA ALA A 161 3.15 6.41 16.34
C ALA A 161 3.80 5.11 16.89
N VAL A 162 5.12 5.04 16.71
CA VAL A 162 5.99 3.96 17.21
C VAL A 162 7.22 4.59 17.84
N GLU A 163 7.58 4.17 19.02
CA GLU A 163 8.76 4.63 19.76
C GLU A 163 10.06 4.07 19.14
N ILE A 164 11.08 4.91 19.02
CA ILE A 164 12.43 4.52 18.65
C ILE A 164 13.20 4.21 19.94
N LYS A 165 13.79 3.03 20.02
CA LYS A 165 14.54 2.57 21.20
C LYS A 165 16.03 2.78 21.01
N GLU A 166 16.73 2.97 22.10
CA GLU A 166 18.18 3.04 22.07
C GLU A 166 18.80 1.75 21.49
N GLY A 167 19.73 1.92 20.55
CA GLY A 167 20.38 0.81 19.87
C GLY A 167 19.58 0.20 18.71
N ASP A 168 18.44 0.78 18.32
CA ASP A 168 17.72 0.33 17.12
C ASP A 168 18.59 0.44 15.86
N THR A 169 18.61 -0.63 15.05
CA THR A 169 19.08 -0.56 13.68
C THR A 169 17.89 -0.26 12.73
N PRO A 170 18.14 0.18 11.49
CA PRO A 170 17.07 0.42 10.51
C PRO A 170 16.14 -0.79 10.34
N GLU A 171 16.70 -2.01 10.32
CA GLU A 171 15.93 -3.25 10.13
C GLU A 171 15.06 -3.58 11.35
N VAL A 172 15.59 -3.35 12.55
CA VAL A 172 14.84 -3.55 13.81
C VAL A 172 13.70 -2.57 13.90
N LEU A 173 13.96 -1.29 13.56
CA LEU A 173 12.94 -0.26 13.54
C LEU A 173 11.89 -0.53 12.47
N GLN A 174 12.30 -0.90 11.24
CA GLN A 174 11.38 -1.27 10.16
C GLN A 174 10.43 -2.38 10.60
N LYS A 175 10.97 -3.46 11.16
CA LYS A 175 10.16 -4.58 11.64
C LYS A 175 9.14 -4.12 12.69
N ARG A 176 9.57 -3.29 13.65
CA ARG A 176 8.68 -2.75 14.69
C ARG A 176 7.58 -1.88 14.10
N VAL A 177 7.91 -0.98 13.16
CA VAL A 177 6.91 -0.14 12.48
C VAL A 177 5.91 -0.99 11.71
N MET A 178 6.36 -2.04 11.01
CA MET A 178 5.44 -2.97 10.34
C MET A 178 4.48 -3.64 11.35
N GLU A 179 5.01 -4.22 12.44
CA GLU A 179 4.23 -5.00 13.40
C GLU A 179 3.32 -4.14 14.29
N GLU A 180 3.80 -2.99 14.73
CA GLU A 180 3.09 -2.13 15.68
C GLU A 180 2.18 -1.10 15.00
N ALA A 181 2.48 -0.70 13.75
CA ALA A 181 1.74 0.32 13.03
C ALA A 181 1.14 -0.17 11.71
N GLU A 182 1.95 -0.46 10.67
CA GLU A 182 1.45 -0.70 9.32
C GLU A 182 0.38 -1.79 9.26
N TRP A 183 0.67 -2.98 9.79
CA TRP A 183 -0.24 -4.14 9.75
C TRP A 183 -1.51 -3.96 10.57
N LYS A 184 -1.57 -2.91 11.40
CA LYS A 184 -2.76 -2.57 12.18
C LYS A 184 -3.61 -1.51 11.49
N ILE A 185 -2.97 -0.39 11.09
CA ILE A 185 -3.74 0.74 10.57
C ILE A 185 -4.13 0.59 9.11
N LEU A 186 -3.36 -0.16 8.29
CA LEU A 186 -3.71 -0.36 6.88
C LEU A 186 -5.05 -1.11 6.72
N PRO A 187 -5.28 -2.27 7.37
CA PRO A 187 -6.58 -2.94 7.29
C PRO A 187 -7.75 -2.10 7.82
N LEU A 188 -7.53 -1.37 8.91
CA LEU A 188 -8.56 -0.49 9.50
C LEU A 188 -8.90 0.67 8.55
N SER A 189 -7.89 1.24 7.88
CA SER A 189 -8.10 2.29 6.88
C SER A 189 -8.85 1.78 5.65
N VAL A 190 -8.53 0.57 5.20
CA VAL A 190 -9.24 -0.08 4.08
C VAL A 190 -10.69 -0.32 4.44
N GLU A 191 -11.00 -0.86 5.63
CA GLU A 191 -12.38 -1.03 6.09
C GLU A 191 -13.11 0.30 6.18
N LYS A 192 -12.47 1.33 6.77
CA LYS A 192 -13.05 2.67 6.87
C LYS A 192 -13.45 3.19 5.49
N VAL A 193 -12.53 3.19 4.53
CA VAL A 193 -12.81 3.69 3.18
C VAL A 193 -13.87 2.83 2.48
N ALA A 194 -13.81 1.51 2.60
CA ALA A 194 -14.78 0.62 1.99
C ALA A 194 -16.21 0.81 2.55
N SER A 195 -16.33 1.11 3.84
CA SER A 195 -17.62 1.36 4.48
C SER A 195 -18.22 2.72 4.15
N GLU A 196 -17.39 3.73 3.91
CA GLU A 196 -17.80 5.12 3.63
C GLU A 196 -17.98 5.42 2.13
N LEU A 197 -17.44 4.55 1.24
CA LEU A 197 -17.54 4.75 -0.20
C LEU A 197 -18.99 4.54 -0.67
N GLU A 198 -19.65 5.61 -1.10
CA GLU A 198 -20.97 5.53 -1.73
C GLU A 198 -20.90 4.82 -3.09
N VAL A 199 -21.99 4.15 -3.47
CA VAL A 199 -22.10 3.38 -4.72
C VAL A 199 -22.57 4.30 -5.84
#